data_2dd5446574c687fcdcb947f0055dbfc6
#
_entry.id   2dd5446574c687fcdcb947f0055dbfc6
#
_cell.length_a   1.000
_cell.length_b   1.000
_cell.length_c   1.000
_cell.angle_alpha   90.00
_cell.angle_beta   90.00
_cell.angle_gamma   90.00
#
_symmetry.space_group_name_H-M   'P 1'
#
loop_
_entity.id
_entity.type
_entity.pdbx_description
1 polymer ?
#
loop_
_entity_poly.entity_id
_entity_poly.type
_entity_poly.pdbx_seq_one_letter_code
_entity_poly.pdbx_strand_id
1 'polypeptide(L)'
;MSEQYFAGHPKSRRRPAEIHVAVRGHSFTFRTDAGVFSREEIDRGTELLLAAFEVGPCELVLDLGCGYGALGIVAARLSEGGHVILTDVNERAVALARTNVAANEIANAEVRLGNLYEPVRDMAFDHIVCNPPIRAGRVVVDRIVTEAPMHLLDGGKLWLVARTRQGADSLRGRMTASFGSAEVVRRGSGYKVLRSTKAGV
;
A
#
# COMPACT_ATOMS: atom_id res chain seq x y z
N MET A 1 15.23 19.79 8.15
CA MET A 1 13.87 19.50 7.65
C MET A 1 13.92 18.15 6.98
N SER A 2 13.13 17.18 7.45
CA SER A 2 13.05 15.87 6.82
C SER A 2 12.33 16.04 5.48
N GLU A 3 12.94 15.56 4.41
CA GLU A 3 12.33 15.54 3.08
C GLU A 3 11.02 14.77 3.12
N GLN A 4 10.01 15.28 2.39
CA GLN A 4 8.70 14.64 2.31
C GLN A 4 8.79 13.47 1.31
N TYR A 5 8.76 12.23 1.80
CA TYR A 5 8.87 11.00 1.00
C TYR A 5 7.75 10.80 -0.04
N PHE A 6 6.69 11.59 0.05
CA PHE A 6 5.59 11.65 -0.94
C PHE A 6 5.80 12.74 -2.01
N ALA A 7 6.98 13.36 -2.10
CA ALA A 7 7.33 14.25 -3.19
C ALA A 7 7.76 13.43 -4.42
N GLY A 8 7.30 13.82 -5.61
CA GLY A 8 7.62 13.11 -6.86
C GLY A 8 9.14 13.00 -7.14
N HIS A 9 9.89 14.07 -6.84
CA HIS A 9 11.34 14.15 -7.06
C HIS A 9 12.09 14.36 -5.75
N PRO A 10 12.56 13.30 -5.05
CA PRO A 10 13.31 13.44 -3.82
C PRO A 10 14.70 14.04 -4.06
N LYS A 11 15.05 15.06 -3.25
CA LYS A 11 16.34 15.80 -3.33
C LYS A 11 17.38 15.30 -2.33
N SER A 12 17.01 14.42 -1.40
CA SER A 12 17.92 13.86 -0.40
C SER A 12 19.08 13.09 -1.04
N ARG A 13 20.27 13.20 -0.44
CA ARG A 13 21.42 12.38 -0.82
C ARG A 13 21.08 10.90 -0.61
N ARG A 14 21.42 10.08 -1.57
CA ARG A 14 21.21 8.62 -1.48
C ARG A 14 21.93 8.03 -0.27
N ARG A 15 21.22 7.15 0.43
CA ARG A 15 21.71 6.32 1.54
C ARG A 15 21.06 4.95 1.45
N PRO A 16 21.54 4.10 0.52
CA PRO A 16 20.97 2.78 0.33
C PRO A 16 21.08 1.94 1.61
N ALA A 17 20.07 1.12 1.86
CA ALA A 17 20.05 0.12 2.91
C ALA A 17 19.34 -1.14 2.38
N GLU A 18 19.42 -2.23 3.13
CA GLU A 18 18.76 -3.48 2.80
C GLU A 18 18.06 -4.03 4.05
N ILE A 19 16.86 -4.55 3.87
CA ILE A 19 16.02 -5.14 4.91
C ILE A 19 15.79 -6.60 4.55
N HIS A 20 16.08 -7.51 5.47
CA HIS A 20 15.74 -8.92 5.36
C HIS A 20 14.60 -9.23 6.33
N VAL A 21 13.52 -9.81 5.84
CA VAL A 21 12.34 -10.07 6.66
C VAL A 21 11.66 -11.37 6.24
N ALA A 22 11.11 -12.07 7.22
CA ALA A 22 10.21 -13.20 6.99
C ALA A 22 8.77 -12.76 7.25
N VAL A 23 7.90 -12.91 6.25
CA VAL A 23 6.48 -12.58 6.33
C VAL A 23 5.67 -13.76 5.84
N ARG A 24 4.75 -14.26 6.68
CA ARG A 24 3.82 -15.36 6.34
C ARG A 24 4.53 -16.61 5.78
N GLY A 25 5.72 -16.93 6.32
CA GLY A 25 6.49 -18.11 5.92
C GLY A 25 7.41 -17.92 4.71
N HIS A 26 7.41 -16.75 4.09
CA HIS A 26 8.29 -16.41 2.97
C HIS A 26 9.37 -15.42 3.41
N SER A 27 10.59 -15.59 2.89
CA SER A 27 11.71 -14.64 3.09
C SER A 27 11.75 -13.62 1.98
N PHE A 28 11.95 -12.36 2.35
CA PHE A 28 12.05 -11.24 1.41
C PHE A 28 13.30 -10.40 1.69
N THR A 29 13.86 -9.85 0.63
CA THR A 29 14.96 -8.88 0.68
C THR A 29 14.49 -7.58 0.03
N PHE A 30 14.50 -6.47 0.77
CA PHE A 30 14.11 -5.17 0.25
C PHE A 30 15.28 -4.20 0.29
N ARG A 31 15.62 -3.64 -0.86
CA ARG A 31 16.49 -2.47 -0.97
C ARG A 31 15.69 -1.21 -0.72
N THR A 32 16.25 -0.32 0.09
CA THR A 32 15.64 0.95 0.48
C THR A 32 16.62 2.10 0.32
N ASP A 33 16.16 3.34 0.42
CA ASP A 33 17.03 4.53 0.31
C ASP A 33 16.46 5.70 1.13
N ALA A 34 17.28 6.72 1.37
CA ALA A 34 16.80 8.00 1.90
C ALA A 34 15.79 8.64 0.92
N GLY A 35 14.78 9.33 1.47
CA GLY A 35 13.69 9.91 0.69
C GLY A 35 12.58 8.93 0.32
N VAL A 36 12.65 7.68 0.81
CA VAL A 36 11.58 6.69 0.73
C VAL A 36 11.15 6.30 2.14
N PHE A 37 9.88 5.97 2.31
CA PHE A 37 9.31 5.62 3.61
C PHE A 37 9.94 4.35 4.20
N SER A 38 10.22 4.37 5.52
CA SER A 38 10.68 3.22 6.31
C SER A 38 11.97 2.55 5.80
N ARG A 39 13.08 3.30 5.84
CA ARG A 39 14.37 2.89 5.27
C ARG A 39 15.06 1.72 6.00
N GLU A 40 14.92 1.59 7.31
CA GLU A 40 15.75 0.67 8.13
C GLU A 40 15.01 -0.62 8.54
N GLU A 41 13.69 -0.58 8.53
CA GLU A 41 12.81 -1.71 8.89
C GLU A 41 11.47 -1.57 8.16
N ILE A 42 10.69 -2.63 8.06
CA ILE A 42 9.29 -2.50 7.63
C ILE A 42 8.53 -1.74 8.72
N ASP A 43 7.77 -0.70 8.32
CA ASP A 43 6.95 0.05 9.27
C ASP A 43 5.93 -0.85 9.96
N ARG A 44 5.75 -0.65 11.25
CA ARG A 44 4.84 -1.44 12.10
C ARG A 44 3.38 -1.43 11.60
N GLY A 45 2.96 -0.35 10.93
CA GLY A 45 1.65 -0.30 10.28
C GLY A 45 1.59 -1.23 9.09
N THR A 46 2.63 -1.22 8.25
CA THR A 46 2.77 -2.14 7.11
C THR A 46 2.82 -3.60 7.57
N GLU A 47 3.59 -3.92 8.62
CA GLU A 47 3.62 -5.27 9.20
C GLU A 47 2.24 -5.71 9.69
N LEU A 48 1.51 -4.82 10.39
CA LEU A 48 0.18 -5.12 10.89
C LEU A 48 -0.82 -5.35 9.74
N LEU A 49 -0.72 -4.54 8.67
CA LEU A 49 -1.54 -4.70 7.48
C LEU A 49 -1.24 -6.03 6.77
N LEU A 50 0.02 -6.37 6.55
CA LEU A 50 0.45 -7.66 5.97
C LEU A 50 -0.03 -8.86 6.79
N ALA A 51 -0.05 -8.73 8.11
CA ALA A 51 -0.55 -9.78 9.01
C ALA A 51 -2.08 -9.93 9.00
N ALA A 52 -2.81 -8.91 8.54
CA ALA A 52 -4.28 -8.89 8.48
C ALA A 52 -4.82 -9.09 7.06
N PHE A 53 -4.02 -8.73 6.05
CA PHE A 53 -4.43 -8.77 4.65
C PHE A 53 -4.66 -10.20 4.18
N GLU A 54 -5.84 -10.43 3.61
CA GLU A 54 -6.25 -11.69 3.02
C GLU A 54 -6.35 -11.48 1.51
N VAL A 55 -5.68 -12.34 0.76
CA VAL A 55 -5.72 -12.39 -0.70
C VAL A 55 -5.85 -13.84 -1.13
N GLY A 56 -6.72 -14.09 -2.09
CA GLY A 56 -6.89 -15.39 -2.71
C GLY A 56 -5.94 -15.61 -3.90
N PRO A 57 -5.87 -16.83 -4.41
CA PRO A 57 -5.20 -17.09 -5.68
C PRO A 57 -5.96 -16.37 -6.82
N CYS A 58 -5.26 -15.89 -7.82
CA CYS A 58 -5.84 -15.26 -9.02
C CYS A 58 -6.54 -13.91 -8.80
N GLU A 59 -6.34 -13.24 -7.65
CA GLU A 59 -6.93 -11.92 -7.39
C GLU A 59 -6.04 -10.78 -7.91
N LEU A 60 -6.67 -9.70 -8.34
CA LEU A 60 -6.03 -8.49 -8.83
C LEU A 60 -5.90 -7.48 -7.68
N VAL A 61 -4.68 -7.09 -7.36
CA VAL A 61 -4.36 -6.23 -6.22
C VAL A 61 -3.70 -4.92 -6.67
N LEU A 62 -4.11 -3.80 -6.09
CA LEU A 62 -3.43 -2.51 -6.19
C LEU A 62 -2.74 -2.18 -4.86
N ASP A 63 -1.41 -2.01 -4.89
CA ASP A 63 -0.63 -1.39 -3.80
C ASP A 63 -0.49 0.11 -4.09
N LEU A 64 -1.31 0.93 -3.44
CA LEU A 64 -1.42 2.36 -3.69
C LEU A 64 -0.47 3.15 -2.78
N GLY A 65 0.54 3.81 -3.37
CA GLY A 65 1.62 4.46 -2.63
C GLY A 65 2.61 3.43 -2.09
N CYS A 66 3.10 2.57 -2.95
CA CYS A 66 3.81 1.34 -2.61
C CYS A 66 5.17 1.54 -1.91
N GLY A 67 5.75 2.74 -1.98
CA GLY A 67 7.12 2.96 -1.50
C GLY A 67 8.11 2.05 -2.22
N TYR A 68 8.93 1.33 -1.48
CA TYR A 68 9.87 0.35 -2.04
C TYR A 68 9.21 -1.02 -2.35
N GLY A 69 7.88 -1.15 -2.20
CA GLY A 69 7.10 -2.29 -2.66
C GLY A 69 6.78 -3.37 -1.63
N ALA A 70 6.95 -3.13 -0.32
CA ALA A 70 6.79 -4.17 0.70
C ALA A 70 5.39 -4.83 0.69
N LEU A 71 4.30 -4.05 0.60
CA LEU A 71 2.94 -4.60 0.57
C LEU A 71 2.68 -5.37 -0.73
N GLY A 72 2.93 -4.74 -1.87
CA GLY A 72 2.62 -5.32 -3.19
C GLY A 72 3.44 -6.58 -3.50
N ILE A 73 4.72 -6.62 -3.13
CA ILE A 73 5.59 -7.78 -3.35
C ILE A 73 5.14 -8.97 -2.50
N VAL A 74 4.78 -8.73 -1.23
CA VAL A 74 4.23 -9.80 -0.39
C VAL A 74 2.87 -10.25 -0.90
N ALA A 75 1.99 -9.33 -1.32
CA ALA A 75 0.69 -9.67 -1.93
C ALA A 75 0.87 -10.54 -3.19
N ALA A 76 1.83 -10.20 -4.06
CA ALA A 76 2.12 -10.96 -5.27
C ALA A 76 2.62 -12.38 -4.98
N ARG A 77 3.44 -12.55 -3.94
CA ARG A 77 3.88 -13.87 -3.48
C ARG A 77 2.74 -14.73 -2.95
N LEU A 78 1.73 -14.10 -2.32
CA LEU A 78 0.58 -14.79 -1.74
C LEU A 78 -0.52 -15.09 -2.76
N SER A 79 -0.60 -14.34 -3.87
CA SER A 79 -1.57 -14.51 -4.96
C SER A 79 -0.87 -15.05 -6.20
N GLU A 80 -0.49 -16.32 -6.18
CA GLU A 80 0.38 -16.92 -7.22
C GLU A 80 -0.20 -16.85 -8.64
N GLY A 81 -1.51 -16.99 -8.82
CA GLY A 81 -2.18 -16.86 -10.13
C GLY A 81 -2.77 -15.47 -10.39
N GLY A 82 -2.63 -14.54 -9.44
CA GLY A 82 -3.13 -13.18 -9.53
C GLY A 82 -2.13 -12.22 -10.15
N HIS A 83 -2.48 -10.94 -10.14
CA HIS A 83 -1.59 -9.88 -10.61
C HIS A 83 -1.62 -8.67 -9.68
N VAL A 84 -0.46 -8.07 -9.42
CA VAL A 84 -0.34 -6.94 -8.50
C VAL A 84 0.22 -5.73 -9.23
N ILE A 85 -0.51 -4.62 -9.16
CA ILE A 85 -0.03 -3.32 -9.65
C ILE A 85 0.46 -2.53 -8.43
N LEU A 86 1.69 -2.03 -8.49
CA LEU A 86 2.27 -1.16 -7.48
C LEU A 86 2.37 0.26 -8.05
N THR A 87 1.82 1.26 -7.36
CA THR A 87 1.90 2.65 -7.83
C THR A 87 2.52 3.55 -6.78
N ASP A 88 3.35 4.51 -7.20
CA ASP A 88 3.87 5.57 -6.34
C ASP A 88 4.14 6.83 -7.16
N VAL A 89 4.02 8.00 -6.54
CA VAL A 89 4.34 9.30 -7.14
C VAL A 89 5.83 9.59 -7.09
N ASN A 90 6.57 8.95 -6.20
CA ASN A 90 7.99 9.14 -5.97
C ASN A 90 8.83 8.26 -6.92
N GLU A 91 9.54 8.87 -7.86
CA GLU A 91 10.40 8.17 -8.82
C GLU A 91 11.44 7.24 -8.17
N ARG A 92 11.99 7.64 -7.02
CA ARG A 92 12.96 6.81 -6.28
C ARG A 92 12.29 5.57 -5.68
N ALA A 93 11.07 5.72 -5.16
CA ALA A 93 10.27 4.60 -4.65
C ALA A 93 9.97 3.60 -5.77
N VAL A 94 9.51 4.09 -6.93
CA VAL A 94 9.25 3.26 -8.12
C VAL A 94 10.49 2.50 -8.58
N ALA A 95 11.65 3.17 -8.64
CA ALA A 95 12.91 2.52 -9.02
C ALA A 95 13.32 1.42 -8.02
N LEU A 96 13.15 1.66 -6.73
CA LEU A 96 13.39 0.67 -5.67
C LEU A 96 12.39 -0.49 -5.75
N ALA A 97 11.10 -0.21 -5.92
CA ALA A 97 10.07 -1.24 -6.03
C ALA A 97 10.35 -2.18 -7.22
N ARG A 98 10.73 -1.65 -8.39
CA ARG A 98 11.15 -2.46 -9.56
C ARG A 98 12.36 -3.33 -9.24
N THR A 99 13.36 -2.79 -8.57
CA THR A 99 14.55 -3.54 -8.14
C THR A 99 14.16 -4.65 -7.17
N ASN A 100 13.24 -4.39 -6.24
CA ASN A 100 12.79 -5.34 -5.23
C ASN A 100 11.87 -6.43 -5.82
N VAL A 101 11.03 -6.10 -6.79
CA VAL A 101 10.24 -7.09 -7.56
C VAL A 101 11.19 -8.11 -8.21
N ALA A 102 12.24 -7.63 -8.89
CA ALA A 102 13.23 -8.50 -9.52
C ALA A 102 14.06 -9.30 -8.49
N ALA A 103 14.53 -8.66 -7.41
CA ALA A 103 15.34 -9.30 -6.37
C ALA A 103 14.59 -10.39 -5.59
N ASN A 104 13.27 -10.32 -5.51
CA ASN A 104 12.41 -11.32 -4.88
C ASN A 104 11.79 -12.30 -5.90
N GLU A 105 12.21 -12.27 -7.16
CA GLU A 105 11.74 -13.17 -8.23
C GLU A 105 10.21 -13.18 -8.37
N ILE A 106 9.59 -11.98 -8.30
CA ILE A 106 8.14 -11.80 -8.46
C ILE A 106 7.84 -11.60 -9.94
N ALA A 107 7.13 -12.54 -10.56
CA ALA A 107 6.79 -12.50 -11.99
C ALA A 107 5.42 -11.85 -12.27
N ASN A 108 4.55 -11.76 -11.27
CA ASN A 108 3.17 -11.31 -11.38
C ASN A 108 2.93 -9.91 -10.79
N ALA A 109 3.95 -9.04 -10.81
CA ALA A 109 3.83 -7.67 -10.32
C ALA A 109 4.36 -6.66 -11.34
N GLU A 110 3.65 -5.54 -11.48
CA GLU A 110 4.00 -4.40 -12.33
C GLU A 110 4.09 -3.11 -11.50
N VAL A 111 5.14 -2.29 -11.74
CA VAL A 111 5.36 -1.05 -11.00
C VAL A 111 5.19 0.15 -11.93
N ARG A 112 4.25 1.06 -11.60
CA ARG A 112 3.90 2.25 -12.35
C ARG A 112 4.17 3.54 -11.57
N LEU A 113 4.72 4.54 -12.23
CA LEU A 113 4.87 5.89 -11.70
C LEU A 113 3.59 6.67 -11.93
N GLY A 114 3.11 7.38 -10.92
CA GLY A 114 1.99 8.32 -11.05
C GLY A 114 1.30 8.63 -9.73
N ASN A 115 0.35 9.55 -9.79
CA ASN A 115 -0.32 10.08 -8.61
C ASN A 115 -1.63 9.32 -8.35
N LEU A 116 -1.70 8.64 -7.20
CA LEU A 116 -2.86 7.87 -6.77
C LEU A 116 -3.35 6.88 -7.87
N TYR A 117 -4.58 7.03 -8.33
CA TYR A 117 -5.23 6.13 -9.28
C TYR A 117 -4.94 6.46 -10.76
N GLU A 118 -4.24 7.57 -11.05
CA GLU A 118 -3.96 7.98 -12.44
C GLU A 118 -3.31 6.89 -13.30
N PRO A 119 -2.33 6.09 -12.81
CA PRO A 119 -1.73 5.02 -13.60
C PRO A 119 -2.65 3.82 -13.85
N VAL A 120 -3.80 3.76 -13.18
CA VAL A 120 -4.73 2.61 -13.20
C VAL A 120 -6.18 3.06 -13.44
N ARG A 121 -6.37 4.22 -14.11
CA ARG A 121 -7.69 4.87 -14.28
C ARG A 121 -8.78 3.96 -14.88
N ASP A 122 -8.39 3.04 -15.74
CA ASP A 122 -9.30 2.15 -16.46
C ASP A 122 -9.31 0.72 -15.91
N MET A 123 -8.83 0.55 -14.66
CA MET A 123 -8.71 -0.75 -14.00
C MET A 123 -9.57 -0.82 -12.74
N ALA A 124 -10.06 -2.02 -12.45
CA ALA A 124 -10.72 -2.36 -11.20
C ALA A 124 -10.08 -3.60 -10.56
N PHE A 125 -10.06 -3.65 -9.25
CA PHE A 125 -9.28 -4.58 -8.44
C PHE A 125 -10.17 -5.33 -7.45
N ASP A 126 -9.76 -6.55 -7.09
CA ASP A 126 -10.33 -7.28 -5.95
C ASP A 126 -9.90 -6.63 -4.63
N HIS A 127 -8.66 -6.13 -4.59
CA HIS A 127 -8.12 -5.47 -3.41
C HIS A 127 -7.34 -4.21 -3.76
N ILE A 128 -7.58 -3.16 -2.97
CA ILE A 128 -6.71 -1.99 -2.89
C ILE A 128 -6.10 -1.98 -1.49
N VAL A 129 -4.77 -2.01 -1.39
CA VAL A 129 -4.04 -1.91 -0.13
C VAL A 129 -3.24 -0.62 -0.08
N CYS A 130 -3.19 0.04 1.08
CA CYS A 130 -2.42 1.27 1.23
C CYS A 130 -2.03 1.51 2.69
N ASN A 131 -0.79 1.91 2.92
CA ASN A 131 -0.36 2.58 4.14
C ASN A 131 -0.32 4.09 3.84
N PRO A 132 -1.43 4.83 4.04
CA PRO A 132 -1.59 6.16 3.49
C PRO A 132 -0.62 7.17 4.11
N PRO A 133 -0.11 8.13 3.32
CA PRO A 133 0.78 9.19 3.80
C PRO A 133 -0.01 10.25 4.58
N ILE A 134 -0.37 9.96 5.84
CA ILE A 134 -1.17 10.87 6.68
C ILE A 134 -0.55 12.28 6.75
N ARG A 135 0.77 12.39 6.64
CA ARG A 135 1.50 13.67 6.63
C ARG A 135 1.43 14.43 5.29
N ALA A 136 0.99 13.79 4.20
CA ALA A 136 0.79 14.45 2.91
C ALA A 136 -0.44 15.38 2.90
N GLY A 137 -1.24 15.30 3.96
CA GLY A 137 -2.41 16.15 4.14
C GLY A 137 -3.73 15.41 3.91
N ARG A 138 -4.78 16.03 4.41
CA ARG A 138 -6.12 15.47 4.44
C ARG A 138 -6.67 15.18 3.04
N VAL A 139 -6.39 16.06 2.08
CA VAL A 139 -6.88 15.96 0.70
C VAL A 139 -6.43 14.67 0.03
N VAL A 140 -5.17 14.27 0.19
CA VAL A 140 -4.63 13.04 -0.39
C VAL A 140 -5.33 11.81 0.19
N VAL A 141 -5.48 11.77 1.52
CA VAL A 141 -6.14 10.65 2.21
C VAL A 141 -7.64 10.60 1.85
N ASP A 142 -8.30 11.75 1.68
CA ASP A 142 -9.70 11.82 1.25
C ASP A 142 -9.85 11.21 -0.16
N ARG A 143 -8.99 11.59 -1.10
CA ARG A 143 -8.99 11.01 -2.46
C ARG A 143 -8.76 9.50 -2.47
N ILE A 144 -7.81 8.99 -1.69
CA ILE A 144 -7.57 7.55 -1.55
C ILE A 144 -8.87 6.81 -1.21
N VAL A 145 -9.69 7.37 -0.32
CA VAL A 145 -10.93 6.72 0.13
C VAL A 145 -12.08 6.94 -0.84
N THR A 146 -12.28 8.17 -1.31
CA THR A 146 -13.47 8.53 -2.11
C THR A 146 -13.41 8.04 -3.55
N GLU A 147 -12.20 7.89 -4.12
CA GLU A 147 -12.01 7.37 -5.48
C GLU A 147 -11.95 5.82 -5.51
N ALA A 148 -11.62 5.16 -4.38
CA ALA A 148 -11.48 3.71 -4.32
C ALA A 148 -12.68 2.90 -4.85
N PRO A 149 -13.96 3.27 -4.60
CA PRO A 149 -15.10 2.50 -5.13
C PRO A 149 -15.12 2.41 -6.67
N MET A 150 -14.57 3.41 -7.38
CA MET A 150 -14.48 3.40 -8.85
C MET A 150 -13.42 2.41 -9.37
N HIS A 151 -12.46 2.06 -8.52
CA HIS A 151 -11.35 1.16 -8.83
C HIS A 151 -11.44 -0.19 -8.14
N LEU A 152 -12.59 -0.54 -7.58
CA LEU A 152 -12.87 -1.86 -7.01
C LEU A 152 -13.93 -2.58 -7.83
N LEU A 153 -13.74 -3.87 -7.99
CA LEU A 153 -14.79 -4.80 -8.45
C LEU A 153 -15.90 -4.87 -7.39
N ASP A 154 -17.07 -5.34 -7.77
CA ASP A 154 -18.14 -5.62 -6.81
C ASP A 154 -17.71 -6.70 -5.82
N GLY A 155 -17.88 -6.44 -4.53
CA GLY A 155 -17.28 -7.26 -3.47
C GLY A 155 -15.81 -6.99 -3.19
N GLY A 156 -15.15 -6.16 -3.99
CA GLY A 156 -13.76 -5.76 -3.81
C GLY A 156 -13.54 -4.94 -2.53
N LYS A 157 -12.32 -4.95 -2.01
CA LYS A 157 -12.03 -4.44 -0.65
C LYS A 157 -10.92 -3.41 -0.64
N LEU A 158 -11.17 -2.30 0.09
CA LEU A 158 -10.15 -1.31 0.43
C LEU A 158 -9.58 -1.64 1.81
N TRP A 159 -8.25 -1.78 1.89
CA TRP A 159 -7.50 -2.05 3.12
C TRP A 159 -6.57 -0.88 3.42
N LEU A 160 -6.77 -0.24 4.57
CA LEU A 160 -5.94 0.86 5.02
C LEU A 160 -5.40 0.60 6.42
N VAL A 161 -4.20 1.12 6.70
CA VAL A 161 -3.66 1.12 8.05
C VAL A 161 -3.42 2.55 8.53
N ALA A 162 -3.74 2.83 9.79
CA ALA A 162 -3.49 4.14 10.39
C ALA A 162 -3.16 4.03 11.87
N ARG A 163 -2.36 4.98 12.38
CA ARG A 163 -2.08 5.10 13.82
C ARG A 163 -3.35 5.46 14.59
N THR A 164 -3.61 4.74 15.67
CA THR A 164 -4.80 4.93 16.53
C THR A 164 -4.95 6.37 17.00
N ARG A 165 -3.84 7.01 17.44
CA ARG A 165 -3.84 8.39 17.94
C ARG A 165 -3.66 9.47 16.86
N GLN A 166 -3.52 9.09 15.59
CA GLN A 166 -3.25 10.01 14.47
C GLN A 166 -4.29 9.89 13.34
N GLY A 167 -5.56 9.70 13.70
CA GLY A 167 -6.66 9.80 12.76
C GLY A 167 -7.29 8.50 12.27
N ALA A 168 -6.98 7.33 12.88
CA ALA A 168 -7.60 6.05 12.47
C ALA A 168 -9.13 6.08 12.56
N ASP A 169 -9.72 6.70 13.59
CA ASP A 169 -11.17 6.78 13.73
C ASP A 169 -11.79 7.76 12.72
N SER A 170 -11.12 8.87 12.42
CA SER A 170 -11.52 9.79 11.35
C SER A 170 -11.45 9.12 9.97
N LEU A 171 -10.39 8.33 9.71
CA LEU A 171 -10.25 7.56 8.47
C LEU A 171 -11.37 6.53 8.34
N ARG A 172 -11.69 5.81 9.43
CA ARG A 172 -12.81 4.88 9.48
C ARG A 172 -14.13 5.55 9.13
N GLY A 173 -14.39 6.74 9.69
CA GLY A 173 -15.59 7.52 9.39
C GLY A 173 -15.72 7.86 7.90
N ARG A 174 -14.61 8.24 7.25
CA ARG A 174 -14.58 8.51 5.80
C ARG A 174 -14.83 7.25 4.98
N MET A 175 -14.21 6.14 5.34
CA MET A 175 -14.46 4.85 4.69
C MET A 175 -15.93 4.45 4.84
N THR A 176 -16.51 4.62 6.02
CA THR A 176 -17.96 4.39 6.23
C THR A 176 -18.81 5.27 5.34
N ALA A 177 -18.48 6.56 5.20
CA ALA A 177 -19.21 7.48 4.34
C ALA A 177 -19.16 7.10 2.85
N SER A 178 -18.01 6.55 2.38
CA SER A 178 -17.81 6.17 0.97
C SER A 178 -18.33 4.79 0.62
N PHE A 179 -18.33 3.84 1.58
CA PHE A 179 -18.64 2.43 1.35
C PHE A 179 -19.90 1.93 2.08
N GLY A 180 -20.52 2.76 2.90
CA GLY A 180 -21.63 2.36 3.80
C GLY A 180 -21.17 1.71 5.11
N SER A 181 -19.99 1.06 5.11
CA SER A 181 -19.42 0.43 6.31
C SER A 181 -17.89 0.44 6.29
N ALA A 182 -17.30 0.41 7.48
CA ALA A 182 -15.87 0.19 7.65
C ALA A 182 -15.61 -0.52 8.99
N GLU A 183 -14.87 -1.62 8.92
CA GLU A 183 -14.53 -2.43 10.09
C GLU A 183 -13.07 -2.28 10.49
N VAL A 184 -12.79 -2.55 11.75
CA VAL A 184 -11.42 -2.68 12.27
C VAL A 184 -11.09 -4.15 12.31
N VAL A 185 -10.36 -4.65 11.33
CA VAL A 185 -10.02 -6.08 11.21
C VAL A 185 -8.87 -6.50 12.11
N ARG A 186 -7.97 -5.57 12.43
CA ARG A 186 -6.84 -5.85 13.34
C ARG A 186 -6.38 -4.61 14.08
N ARG A 187 -5.89 -4.83 15.30
CA ARG A 187 -5.24 -3.80 16.15
C ARG A 187 -3.90 -4.32 16.64
N GLY A 188 -2.90 -3.46 16.69
CA GLY A 188 -1.58 -3.82 17.22
C GLY A 188 -0.60 -2.65 17.12
N SER A 189 0.41 -2.62 17.99
CA SER A 189 1.52 -1.64 17.95
C SER A 189 1.09 -0.17 17.81
N GLY A 190 -0.09 0.19 18.32
CA GLY A 190 -0.63 1.55 18.20
C GLY A 190 -1.28 1.87 16.85
N TYR A 191 -1.54 0.87 16.01
CA TYR A 191 -2.21 0.98 14.72
C TYR A 191 -3.54 0.22 14.69
N LYS A 192 -4.39 0.59 13.71
CA LYS A 192 -5.60 -0.14 13.32
C LYS A 192 -5.53 -0.44 11.82
N VAL A 193 -5.83 -1.67 11.44
CA VAL A 193 -6.14 -2.04 10.05
C VAL A 193 -7.63 -1.92 9.85
N LEU A 194 -8.01 -1.16 8.84
CA LEU A 194 -9.38 -0.86 8.45
C LEU A 194 -9.68 -1.54 7.12
N ARG A 195 -10.90 -2.07 6.98
CA ARG A 195 -11.39 -2.66 5.74
C ARG A 195 -12.79 -2.14 5.43
N SER A 196 -13.03 -1.80 4.17
CA SER A 196 -14.37 -1.58 3.60
C SER A 196 -14.54 -2.44 2.36
N THR A 197 -15.76 -2.90 2.13
CA THR A 197 -16.12 -3.71 0.96
C THR A 197 -17.06 -2.91 0.07
N LYS A 198 -16.79 -2.88 -1.24
CA LYS A 198 -17.71 -2.30 -2.21
C LYS A 198 -18.95 -3.19 -2.32
N ALA A 199 -20.13 -2.61 -2.14
CA ALA A 199 -21.38 -3.32 -2.38
C ALA A 199 -21.48 -3.74 -3.85
N GLY A 200 -21.97 -4.93 -4.09
CA GLY A 200 -22.39 -5.33 -5.44
C GLY A 200 -23.68 -4.60 -5.82
N VAL A 201 -23.82 -4.31 -7.10
CA VAL A 201 -25.04 -3.75 -7.69
C VAL A 201 -26.04 -4.86 -7.94
#